data_bf327913ea68b75fd3d37ec54370c406
#
_entry.id   bf327913ea68b75fd3d37ec54370c406
#
_cell.length_a   1.000
_cell.length_b   1.000
_cell.length_c   1.000
_cell.angle_alpha   90.00
_cell.angle_beta   90.00
_cell.angle_gamma   90.00
#
_symmetry.space_group_name_H-M   'P 1'
#
loop_
_entity.id
_entity.type
_entity.pdbx_description
1 polymer ?
#
loop_
_entity_poly.entity_id
_entity_poly.type
_entity_poly.pdbx_seq_one_letter_code
_entity_poly.pdbx_strand_id
1 'polypeptide(L)'
;IEKKSKFQFTARMKGYTAVLVILIGVLTGLLFLRTDVEASILRLPGQLYQHKGDNISNVYTFKIINKTNDEFKDIHFKLVGIKGTLNVVGHQDFKVPKQGMNSGTLFIEINQFLLETDKTKLEIDVYNGNKKIETATTNFLSPRSFD
;
A
#
# COMPACT_ATOMS: atom_id res chain seq x y z
N ILE A 1 48.00 -21.37 41.87
CA ILE A 1 48.17 -21.67 40.42
C ILE A 1 46.78 -21.71 39.81
N GLU A 2 46.34 -20.58 39.21
CA GLU A 2 45.07 -20.49 38.50
C GLU A 2 45.15 -21.37 37.24
N LYS A 3 44.36 -22.45 37.19
CA LYS A 3 44.10 -23.16 35.94
C LYS A 3 43.29 -22.26 35.03
N LYS A 4 43.88 -21.66 34.01
CA LYS A 4 43.17 -21.06 32.87
C LYS A 4 42.30 -22.13 32.25
N SER A 5 41.00 -22.11 32.55
CA SER A 5 40.03 -22.97 31.87
C SER A 5 39.96 -22.53 30.40
N LYS A 6 40.40 -23.39 29.51
CA LYS A 6 40.25 -23.16 28.07
C LYS A 6 38.76 -23.20 27.76
N PHE A 7 38.26 -22.10 27.16
CA PHE A 7 36.88 -22.02 26.67
C PHE A 7 36.69 -23.12 25.62
N GLN A 8 35.83 -24.07 25.92
CA GLN A 8 35.49 -25.18 25.00
C GLN A 8 34.06 -25.08 24.60
N PHE A 9 33.78 -25.05 23.30
CA PHE A 9 32.44 -25.14 22.76
C PHE A 9 31.88 -26.54 22.98
N THR A 10 31.02 -26.71 23.98
CA THR A 10 30.31 -27.94 24.21
C THR A 10 29.18 -28.13 23.19
N ALA A 11 28.69 -29.36 23.02
CA ALA A 11 27.57 -29.66 22.12
C ALA A 11 26.30 -28.82 22.47
N ARG A 12 26.07 -28.57 23.76
CA ARG A 12 24.96 -27.72 24.22
C ARG A 12 25.14 -26.29 23.82
N MET A 13 26.34 -25.73 23.92
CA MET A 13 26.65 -24.38 23.49
C MET A 13 26.46 -24.21 21.96
N LYS A 14 26.87 -25.21 21.19
CA LYS A 14 26.64 -25.21 19.74
C LYS A 14 25.14 -25.18 19.40
N GLY A 15 24.34 -25.96 20.12
CA GLY A 15 22.88 -25.94 19.94
C GLY A 15 22.24 -24.58 20.26
N TYR A 16 22.63 -23.97 21.39
CA TYR A 16 22.13 -22.64 21.77
C TYR A 16 22.57 -21.56 20.80
N THR A 17 23.81 -21.61 20.34
CA THR A 17 24.35 -20.67 19.35
C THR A 17 23.58 -20.80 18.01
N ALA A 18 23.30 -22.02 17.57
CA ALA A 18 22.52 -22.25 16.34
C ALA A 18 21.10 -21.65 16.44
N VAL A 19 20.42 -21.88 17.55
CA VAL A 19 19.08 -21.29 17.81
C VAL A 19 19.15 -19.78 17.84
N LEU A 20 20.15 -19.20 18.51
CA LEU A 20 20.32 -17.74 18.58
C LEU A 20 20.57 -17.13 17.20
N VAL A 21 21.42 -17.75 16.38
CA VAL A 21 21.70 -17.28 15.00
C VAL A 21 20.42 -17.32 14.14
N ILE A 22 19.63 -18.37 14.26
CA ILE A 22 18.35 -18.49 13.54
C ILE A 22 17.40 -17.39 13.99
N LEU A 23 17.25 -17.15 15.29
CA LEU A 23 16.38 -16.08 15.82
C LEU A 23 16.83 -14.69 15.37
N ILE A 24 18.12 -14.40 15.38
CA ILE A 24 18.67 -13.13 14.88
C ILE A 24 18.41 -13.00 13.38
N GLY A 25 18.58 -14.07 12.60
CA GLY A 25 18.29 -14.08 11.16
C GLY A 25 16.82 -13.80 10.86
N VAL A 26 15.89 -14.43 11.59
CA VAL A 26 14.46 -14.20 11.46
C VAL A 26 14.11 -12.75 11.84
N LEU A 27 14.63 -12.25 12.97
CA LEU A 27 14.39 -10.88 13.41
C LEU A 27 14.89 -9.85 12.39
N THR A 28 16.09 -10.05 11.89
CA THR A 28 16.69 -9.18 10.85
C THR A 28 15.83 -9.20 9.58
N GLY A 29 15.40 -10.39 9.13
CA GLY A 29 14.51 -10.53 7.99
C GLY A 29 13.19 -9.78 8.16
N LEU A 30 12.56 -9.88 9.33
CA LEU A 30 11.32 -9.17 9.65
C LEU A 30 11.51 -7.64 9.67
N LEU A 31 12.66 -7.15 10.13
CA LEU A 31 12.97 -5.72 10.10
C LEU A 31 13.12 -5.17 8.67
N PHE A 32 13.74 -5.94 7.78
CA PHE A 32 13.87 -5.56 6.37
C PHE A 32 12.54 -5.63 5.58
N LEU A 33 11.63 -6.50 6.00
CA LEU A 33 10.30 -6.64 5.39
C LEU A 33 9.29 -5.60 5.91
N ARG A 34 9.67 -4.75 6.85
CA ARG A 34 8.78 -3.72 7.40
C ARG A 34 8.46 -2.69 6.35
N THR A 35 7.18 -2.52 6.06
CA THR A 35 6.70 -1.45 5.19
C THR A 35 6.62 -0.14 5.96
N ASP A 36 7.25 0.89 5.41
CA ASP A 36 7.29 2.23 6.01
C ASP A 36 6.03 3.05 5.74
N VAL A 37 5.23 2.61 4.77
CA VAL A 37 4.01 3.29 4.32
C VAL A 37 2.91 2.27 4.10
N GLU A 38 1.70 2.60 4.50
CA GLU A 38 0.50 1.84 4.16
C GLU A 38 -0.48 2.75 3.43
N ALA A 39 -0.96 2.31 2.28
CA ALA A 39 -2.03 2.97 1.54
C ALA A 39 -3.21 2.00 1.38
N SER A 40 -4.37 2.44 1.79
CA SER A 40 -5.62 1.71 1.65
C SER A 40 -6.61 2.53 0.84
N ILE A 41 -7.17 1.92 -0.20
CA ILE A 41 -8.18 2.54 -1.06
C ILE A 41 -9.41 1.64 -1.06
N LEU A 42 -10.46 2.10 -0.44
CA LEU A 42 -11.70 1.35 -0.25
C LEU A 42 -12.83 2.06 -0.96
N ARG A 43 -13.63 1.30 -1.70
CA ARG A 43 -14.85 1.83 -2.30
C ARG A 43 -15.82 2.31 -1.22
N LEU A 44 -16.44 3.47 -1.43
CA LEU A 44 -17.41 4.01 -0.50
C LEU A 44 -18.64 3.06 -0.41
N PRO A 45 -18.97 2.55 0.78
CA PRO A 45 -20.10 1.65 0.95
C PRO A 45 -21.43 2.35 0.64
N GLY A 46 -22.37 1.60 0.08
CA GLY A 46 -23.69 2.12 -0.26
C GLY A 46 -23.79 2.87 -1.60
N GLN A 47 -22.67 3.17 -2.24
CA GLN A 47 -22.65 3.70 -3.59
C GLN A 47 -22.20 2.62 -4.58
N LEU A 48 -22.99 2.41 -5.61
CA LEU A 48 -22.62 1.56 -6.73
C LEU A 48 -21.69 2.36 -7.66
N TYR A 49 -22.00 2.44 -8.89
CA TYR A 49 -21.31 3.24 -9.88
C TYR A 49 -22.24 4.36 -10.39
N GLN A 50 -21.66 5.37 -10.98
CA GLN A 50 -22.39 6.45 -11.64
C GLN A 50 -22.02 6.49 -13.11
N HIS A 51 -23.01 6.67 -13.98
CA HIS A 51 -22.78 6.92 -15.39
C HIS A 51 -22.48 8.40 -15.64
N LYS A 52 -21.40 8.68 -16.36
CA LYS A 52 -21.03 10.00 -16.84
C LYS A 52 -20.73 9.92 -18.34
N GLY A 53 -21.79 9.94 -19.16
CA GLY A 53 -21.67 9.68 -20.60
C GLY A 53 -21.18 8.26 -20.85
N ASP A 54 -20.07 8.12 -21.59
CA ASP A 54 -19.43 6.82 -21.86
C ASP A 54 -18.51 6.33 -20.75
N ASN A 55 -18.39 7.08 -19.67
CA ASN A 55 -17.55 6.71 -18.53
C ASN A 55 -18.40 6.23 -17.36
N ILE A 56 -17.84 5.27 -16.64
CA ILE A 56 -18.32 4.82 -15.35
C ILE A 56 -17.44 5.45 -14.27
N SER A 57 -18.05 6.01 -13.24
CA SER A 57 -17.39 6.62 -12.10
C SER A 57 -17.66 5.87 -10.81
N ASN A 58 -16.63 5.58 -10.05
CA ASN A 58 -16.71 5.01 -8.70
C ASN A 58 -16.07 5.96 -7.70
N VAL A 59 -16.60 5.99 -6.48
CA VAL A 59 -16.11 6.80 -5.37
C VAL A 59 -15.37 5.94 -4.38
N TYR A 60 -14.21 6.41 -3.95
CA TYR A 60 -13.35 5.72 -3.00
C TYR A 60 -12.95 6.63 -1.86
N THR A 61 -12.79 6.05 -0.69
CA THR A 61 -12.06 6.66 0.43
C THR A 61 -10.66 6.08 0.46
N PHE A 62 -9.66 6.91 0.53
CA PHE A 62 -8.29 6.49 0.71
C PHE A 62 -7.75 6.92 2.08
N LYS A 63 -6.82 6.14 2.60
CA LYS A 63 -6.11 6.40 3.84
C LYS A 63 -4.64 6.08 3.63
N ILE A 64 -3.77 7.02 3.98
CA ILE A 64 -2.32 6.83 3.94
C ILE A 64 -1.78 6.95 5.35
N ILE A 65 -1.02 5.95 5.77
CA ILE A 65 -0.33 5.89 7.05
C ILE A 65 1.17 5.99 6.76
N ASN A 66 1.77 7.04 7.28
CA ASN A 66 3.20 7.30 7.20
C ASN A 66 3.87 6.87 8.49
N LYS A 67 4.69 5.82 8.45
CA LYS A 67 5.44 5.29 9.59
C LYS A 67 6.88 5.83 9.65
N THR A 68 7.23 6.70 8.69
CA THR A 68 8.57 7.30 8.62
C THR A 68 8.70 8.54 9.49
N ASN A 69 9.92 9.01 9.66
CA ASN A 69 10.22 10.26 10.36
C ASN A 69 10.16 11.50 9.45
N ASP A 70 9.86 11.31 8.17
CA ASP A 70 9.76 12.37 7.17
C ASP A 70 8.29 12.66 6.83
N GLU A 71 7.95 13.94 6.65
CA GLU A 71 6.65 14.36 6.16
C GLU A 71 6.53 14.11 4.65
N PHE A 72 5.41 13.58 4.21
CA PHE A 72 5.08 13.52 2.78
C PHE A 72 4.32 14.79 2.37
N LYS A 73 4.90 15.54 1.44
CA LYS A 73 4.41 16.88 1.07
C LYS A 73 3.65 16.91 -0.24
N ASP A 74 3.84 15.93 -1.09
CA ASP A 74 3.28 15.87 -2.44
C ASP A 74 2.81 14.46 -2.76
N ILE A 75 1.67 14.09 -2.19
CA ILE A 75 1.04 12.80 -2.44
C ILE A 75 0.13 12.88 -3.65
N HIS A 76 0.38 12.01 -4.62
CA HIS A 76 -0.51 11.81 -5.75
C HIS A 76 -0.64 10.35 -6.14
N PHE A 77 -1.66 10.05 -6.92
CA PHE A 77 -2.08 8.71 -7.28
C PHE A 77 -2.00 8.50 -8.79
N LYS A 78 -1.59 7.32 -9.20
CA LYS A 78 -1.55 6.92 -10.60
C LYS A 78 -2.21 5.57 -10.80
N LEU A 79 -3.17 5.51 -11.71
CA LEU A 79 -3.82 4.28 -12.11
C LEU A 79 -2.87 3.42 -12.96
N VAL A 80 -2.79 2.13 -12.67
CA VAL A 80 -1.90 1.18 -13.35
C VAL A 80 -2.72 0.19 -14.19
N GLY A 81 -2.25 -0.09 -15.39
CA GLY A 81 -2.75 -1.18 -16.24
C GLY A 81 -4.03 -0.88 -17.03
N ILE A 82 -4.79 0.15 -16.67
CA ILE A 82 -6.01 0.55 -17.38
C ILE A 82 -6.04 2.06 -17.60
N LYS A 83 -6.59 2.49 -18.71
CA LYS A 83 -6.76 3.92 -19.00
C LYS A 83 -7.99 4.45 -18.25
N GLY A 84 -7.78 5.48 -17.46
CA GLY A 84 -8.83 6.13 -16.71
C GLY A 84 -8.35 7.43 -16.10
N THR A 85 -9.28 8.17 -15.50
CA THR A 85 -9.00 9.43 -14.80
C THR A 85 -9.20 9.21 -13.31
N LEU A 86 -8.23 9.66 -12.51
CA LEU A 86 -8.29 9.62 -11.06
C LEU A 86 -8.24 11.06 -10.55
N ASN A 87 -9.27 11.47 -9.81
CA ASN A 87 -9.40 12.82 -9.26
C ASN A 87 -9.57 12.74 -7.74
N VAL A 88 -8.69 13.41 -7.01
CA VAL A 88 -8.81 13.56 -5.55
C VAL A 88 -9.72 14.74 -5.23
N VAL A 89 -10.65 14.55 -4.32
CA VAL A 89 -11.56 15.60 -3.85
C VAL A 89 -10.83 16.50 -2.87
N GLY A 90 -10.87 17.81 -3.10
CA GLY A 90 -10.25 18.81 -2.24
C GLY A 90 -8.95 19.37 -2.83
N HIS A 91 -8.01 19.72 -1.97
CA HIS A 91 -6.78 20.40 -2.37
C HIS A 91 -5.80 19.47 -3.10
N GLN A 92 -5.12 20.01 -4.10
CA GLN A 92 -4.10 19.29 -4.87
C GLN A 92 -2.85 18.93 -4.03
N ASP A 93 -2.62 19.64 -2.93
CA ASP A 93 -1.48 19.42 -2.02
C ASP A 93 -1.87 18.52 -0.85
N PHE A 94 -2.00 17.22 -1.10
CA PHE A 94 -2.28 16.26 -0.05
C PHE A 94 -1.00 15.91 0.70
N LYS A 95 -0.97 16.24 1.99
CA LYS A 95 0.18 16.01 2.88
C LYS A 95 -0.12 14.96 3.91
N VAL A 96 0.90 14.18 4.25
CA VAL A 96 0.81 13.20 5.34
C VAL A 96 1.94 13.48 6.35
N PRO A 97 1.60 13.81 7.61
CA PRO A 97 2.60 14.13 8.61
C PRO A 97 3.49 12.92 8.91
N LYS A 98 4.69 13.19 9.41
CA LYS A 98 5.59 12.15 9.91
C LYS A 98 4.90 11.37 11.03
N GLN A 99 5.07 10.03 11.03
CA GLN A 99 4.46 9.12 12.01
C GLN A 99 2.95 9.36 12.21
N GLY A 100 2.29 9.73 11.13
CA GLY A 100 0.88 10.09 11.15
C GLY A 100 0.11 9.51 9.97
N MET A 101 -1.12 9.94 9.85
CA MET A 101 -2.00 9.51 8.77
C MET A 101 -2.82 10.68 8.24
N ASN A 102 -3.26 10.52 6.99
CA ASN A 102 -4.27 11.38 6.39
C ASN A 102 -5.18 10.56 5.49
N SER A 103 -6.39 11.02 5.30
CA SER A 103 -7.40 10.34 4.49
C SER A 103 -8.17 11.35 3.64
N GLY A 104 -8.76 10.86 2.58
CA GLY A 104 -9.55 11.69 1.68
C GLY A 104 -10.46 10.84 0.80
N THR A 105 -11.08 11.50 -0.15
CA THR A 105 -11.96 10.88 -1.13
C THR A 105 -11.39 11.08 -2.52
N LEU A 106 -11.50 10.06 -3.36
CA LEU A 106 -11.14 10.14 -4.78
C LEU A 106 -12.20 9.50 -5.65
N PHE A 107 -12.27 9.97 -6.88
CA PHE A 107 -13.11 9.42 -7.94
C PHE A 107 -12.21 8.77 -8.99
N ILE A 108 -12.62 7.59 -9.44
CA ILE A 108 -12.00 6.94 -10.59
C ILE A 108 -13.06 6.83 -11.68
N GLU A 109 -12.72 7.32 -12.86
CA GLU A 109 -13.56 7.26 -14.04
C GLU A 109 -12.85 6.46 -15.12
N ILE A 110 -13.53 5.41 -15.61
CA ILE A 110 -13.03 4.53 -16.66
C ILE A 110 -14.08 4.44 -17.75
N ASN A 111 -13.63 4.48 -19.00
CA ASN A 111 -14.54 4.29 -20.14
C ASN A 111 -15.12 2.88 -20.11
N GLN A 112 -16.45 2.78 -20.28
CA GLN A 112 -17.19 1.53 -20.20
C GLN A 112 -16.69 0.47 -21.20
N PHE A 113 -16.21 0.87 -22.35
CA PHE A 113 -15.70 -0.05 -23.37
C PHE A 113 -14.36 -0.70 -23.02
N LEU A 114 -13.69 -0.24 -21.95
CA LEU A 114 -12.47 -0.85 -21.41
C LEU A 114 -12.75 -1.85 -20.28
N LEU A 115 -14.01 -1.99 -19.88
CA LEU A 115 -14.44 -2.83 -18.77
C LEU A 115 -15.11 -4.11 -19.33
N GLU A 116 -14.46 -5.25 -19.10
CA GLU A 116 -14.93 -6.55 -19.59
C GLU A 116 -15.86 -7.26 -18.60
N THR A 117 -15.82 -6.85 -17.34
CA THR A 117 -16.55 -7.49 -16.24
C THR A 117 -17.19 -6.47 -15.32
N ASP A 118 -18.22 -6.90 -14.60
CA ASP A 118 -18.91 -6.09 -13.58
C ASP A 118 -18.01 -5.69 -12.39
N LYS A 119 -16.87 -6.37 -12.24
CA LYS A 119 -15.90 -6.12 -11.18
C LYS A 119 -14.47 -6.25 -11.71
N THR A 120 -13.81 -5.13 -11.87
CA THR A 120 -12.43 -5.06 -12.35
C THR A 120 -11.47 -4.72 -11.21
N LYS A 121 -10.41 -5.53 -11.03
CA LYS A 121 -9.36 -5.23 -10.05
C LYS A 121 -8.50 -4.08 -10.57
N LEU A 122 -8.31 -3.06 -9.76
CA LEU A 122 -7.45 -1.91 -10.05
C LEU A 122 -6.23 -1.90 -9.13
N GLU A 123 -5.11 -1.49 -9.70
CA GLU A 123 -3.89 -1.17 -8.99
C GLU A 123 -3.64 0.32 -9.10
N ILE A 124 -3.31 0.94 -7.97
CA ILE A 124 -3.11 2.39 -7.87
C ILE A 124 -1.78 2.61 -7.17
N ASP A 125 -0.83 3.16 -7.90
CA ASP A 125 0.45 3.56 -7.35
C ASP A 125 0.31 4.90 -6.62
N VAL A 126 0.88 4.94 -5.43
CA VAL A 126 0.95 6.13 -4.58
C VAL A 126 2.35 6.69 -4.64
N TYR A 127 2.46 7.97 -4.96
CA TYR A 127 3.72 8.69 -5.08
C TYR A 127 3.82 9.81 -4.04
N ASN A 128 5.04 10.05 -3.59
CA ASN A 128 5.43 11.29 -2.91
C ASN A 128 6.45 12.00 -3.80
N GLY A 129 6.03 13.10 -4.46
CA GLY A 129 6.81 13.69 -5.53
C GLY A 129 7.03 12.69 -6.67
N ASN A 130 8.28 12.44 -7.04
CA ASN A 130 8.66 11.49 -8.09
C ASN A 130 8.90 10.06 -7.60
N LYS A 131 8.82 9.83 -6.29
CA LYS A 131 9.10 8.52 -5.69
C LYS A 131 7.81 7.74 -5.45
N LYS A 132 7.71 6.56 -6.01
CA LYS A 132 6.65 5.61 -5.65
C LYS A 132 6.90 5.08 -4.25
N ILE A 133 5.89 5.20 -3.38
CA ILE A 133 5.97 4.81 -1.97
C ILE A 133 5.16 3.56 -1.64
N GLU A 134 4.06 3.32 -2.35
CA GLU A 134 3.20 2.15 -2.12
C GLU A 134 2.35 1.86 -3.37
N THR A 135 1.79 0.66 -3.44
CA THR A 135 0.76 0.28 -4.43
C THR A 135 -0.46 -0.25 -3.68
N ALA A 136 -1.59 0.41 -3.86
CA ALA A 136 -2.86 -0.03 -3.30
C ALA A 136 -3.69 -0.77 -4.36
N THR A 137 -4.47 -1.75 -3.92
CA THR A 137 -5.41 -2.48 -4.78
C THR A 137 -6.84 -2.24 -4.35
N THR A 138 -7.73 -2.08 -5.31
CA THR A 138 -9.16 -1.93 -5.06
C THR A 138 -9.96 -2.58 -6.19
N ASN A 139 -11.30 -2.58 -6.07
CA ASN A 139 -12.18 -3.10 -7.10
C ASN A 139 -13.03 -1.97 -7.69
N PHE A 140 -13.12 -1.95 -9.00
CA PHE A 140 -13.98 -1.06 -9.77
C PHE A 140 -15.25 -1.80 -10.15
N LEU A 141 -16.41 -1.19 -9.91
CA LEU A 141 -17.70 -1.76 -10.29
C LEU A 141 -18.25 -1.08 -11.54
N SER A 142 -18.81 -1.88 -12.42
CA SER A 142 -19.49 -1.46 -13.62
C SER A 142 -20.80 -2.23 -13.82
N PRO A 143 -21.70 -1.80 -14.68
CA PRO A 143 -22.88 -2.58 -15.05
C PRO A 143 -22.50 -3.97 -15.56
N ARG A 144 -23.34 -4.94 -15.28
CA ARG A 144 -23.19 -6.32 -15.76
C ARG A 144 -23.67 -6.38 -17.20
N SER A 145 -22.80 -6.48 -18.14
CA SER A 145 -23.05 -6.52 -19.59
C SER A 145 -23.55 -5.21 -20.24
N PHE A 146 -22.86 -4.86 -21.27
CA PHE A 146 -23.26 -3.86 -22.26
C PHE A 146 -23.84 -4.63 -23.47
N ASP A 147 -25.03 -5.24 -23.27
CA ASP A 147 -25.86 -5.75 -24.40
C ASP A 147 -26.57 -4.61 -25.07
#